data_77252f9939b36144a918b74e0dd73f8d
#
_entry.id   77252f9939b36144a918b74e0dd73f8d
#
_cell.length_a   1.000
_cell.length_b   1.000
_cell.length_c   1.000
_cell.angle_alpha   90.00
_cell.angle_beta   90.00
_cell.angle_gamma   90.00
#
_symmetry.space_group_name_H-M   'P 1'
#
loop_
_entity.id
_entity.type
_entity.pdbx_description
1 polymer ?
#
loop_
_entity_poly.entity_id
_entity_poly.type
_entity_poly.pdbx_seq_one_letter_code
_entity_poly.pdbx_strand_id
1 'polypeptide(L)'
;MSHYLGIDIGTSGTKTLLIQADGKIVAEATAEYPLAQPRPGWTEQDPELWWNATVKTVNEVMASSKVKPADVKAIGLSGQMHGSVFVDKQGNVIRPALLWNDQRTAAECDEITSAAGGRKALIKMVANPALTGFQAPK
;
A
#
# COMPACT_ATOMS: atom_id res chain seq x y z
N MET A 1 15.34 -21.20 16.45
CA MET A 1 15.63 -19.73 16.51
C MET A 1 14.37 -18.99 16.07
N SER A 2 14.10 -17.84 16.66
CA SER A 2 12.93 -17.02 16.24
C SER A 2 13.26 -16.21 15.00
N HIS A 3 12.30 -16.23 14.05
CA HIS A 3 12.39 -15.47 12.80
C HIS A 3 11.18 -14.54 12.67
N TYR A 4 11.32 -13.50 11.87
CA TYR A 4 10.31 -12.48 11.63
C TYR A 4 10.25 -12.18 10.14
N LEU A 5 9.04 -12.04 9.60
CA LEU A 5 8.81 -11.58 8.24
C LEU A 5 8.52 -10.09 8.24
N GLY A 6 9.20 -9.35 7.38
CA GLY A 6 8.85 -7.98 7.01
C GLY A 6 8.35 -7.97 5.57
N ILE A 7 7.19 -7.39 5.32
CA ILE A 7 6.58 -7.27 3.99
C ILE A 7 6.33 -5.79 3.72
N ASP A 8 6.95 -5.26 2.67
CA ASP A 8 6.75 -3.89 2.21
C ASP A 8 6.05 -3.90 0.84
N ILE A 9 4.83 -3.36 0.80
CA ILE A 9 3.98 -3.30 -0.39
C ILE A 9 4.11 -1.89 -0.98
N GLY A 10 5.14 -1.70 -1.79
CA GLY A 10 5.44 -0.40 -2.42
C GLY A 10 4.64 -0.11 -3.67
N THR A 11 4.94 1.02 -4.32
CA THR A 11 4.28 1.43 -5.57
C THR A 11 4.73 0.59 -6.78
N SER A 12 5.96 0.13 -6.79
CA SER A 12 6.56 -0.57 -7.94
C SER A 12 6.69 -2.08 -7.73
N GLY A 13 6.48 -2.57 -6.51
CA GLY A 13 6.64 -3.98 -6.18
C GLY A 13 6.49 -4.25 -4.70
N THR A 14 6.41 -5.52 -4.35
CA THR A 14 6.42 -6.01 -2.97
C THR A 14 7.77 -6.62 -2.66
N LYS A 15 8.37 -6.21 -1.54
CA LYS A 15 9.58 -6.82 -0.99
C LYS A 15 9.27 -7.54 0.31
N THR A 16 9.76 -8.78 0.43
CA THR A 16 9.67 -9.58 1.65
C THR A 16 11.06 -9.90 2.17
N LEU A 17 11.26 -9.71 3.46
CA LEU A 17 12.48 -10.07 4.19
C LEU A 17 12.16 -11.11 5.27
N LEU A 18 13.03 -12.10 5.43
CA LEU A 18 13.06 -12.96 6.61
C LEU A 18 14.31 -12.64 7.42
N ILE A 19 14.13 -12.26 8.67
CA ILE A 19 15.21 -11.88 9.56
C ILE A 19 15.22 -12.74 10.83
N GLN A 20 16.40 -12.86 11.45
CA GLN A 20 16.57 -13.39 12.80
C GLN A 20 16.30 -12.31 13.84
N ALA A 21 16.19 -12.71 15.10
CA ALA A 21 15.96 -11.79 16.22
C ALA A 21 17.08 -10.75 16.43
N ASP A 22 18.28 -11.03 15.95
CA ASP A 22 19.44 -10.11 15.97
C ASP A 22 19.47 -9.15 14.77
N GLY A 23 18.46 -9.20 13.87
CA GLY A 23 18.35 -8.36 12.68
C GLY A 23 19.06 -8.92 11.44
N LYS A 24 19.72 -10.07 11.53
CA LYS A 24 20.38 -10.69 10.37
C LYS A 24 19.35 -11.13 9.32
N ILE A 25 19.54 -10.68 8.08
CA ILE A 25 18.72 -11.12 6.94
C ILE A 25 19.08 -12.57 6.60
N VAL A 26 18.08 -13.44 6.58
CA VAL A 26 18.18 -14.86 6.24
C VAL A 26 17.85 -15.08 4.77
N ALA A 27 16.80 -14.43 4.28
CA ALA A 27 16.37 -14.46 2.89
C ALA A 27 15.60 -13.19 2.54
N GLU A 28 15.60 -12.85 1.25
CA GLU A 28 14.78 -11.78 0.71
C GLU A 28 14.26 -12.13 -0.67
N ALA A 29 13.10 -11.56 -1.04
CA ALA A 29 12.54 -11.66 -2.37
C ALA A 29 11.81 -10.36 -2.73
N THR A 30 11.76 -10.06 -4.03
CA THR A 30 11.03 -8.91 -4.57
C THR A 30 10.23 -9.35 -5.78
N ALA A 31 8.98 -8.88 -5.87
CA ALA A 31 8.14 -9.06 -7.05
C ALA A 31 7.61 -7.70 -7.49
N GLU A 32 7.93 -7.33 -8.71
CA GLU A 32 7.49 -6.09 -9.34
C GLU A 32 6.10 -6.24 -9.96
N TYR A 33 5.39 -5.11 -10.06
CA TYR A 33 4.12 -5.01 -10.77
C TYR A 33 3.97 -3.64 -11.44
N PRO A 34 3.16 -3.57 -12.53
CA PRO A 34 3.01 -2.34 -13.29
C PRO A 34 2.21 -1.28 -12.55
N LEU A 35 2.50 -0.02 -12.87
CA LEU A 35 1.70 1.14 -12.54
C LEU A 35 0.86 1.52 -13.76
N ALA A 36 -0.46 1.49 -13.63
CA ALA A 36 -1.35 1.94 -14.69
C ALA A 36 -1.50 3.48 -14.67
N GLN A 37 -1.37 4.08 -15.85
CA GLN A 37 -1.59 5.51 -16.07
C GLN A 37 -2.60 5.70 -17.21
N PRO A 38 -3.91 5.49 -16.95
CA PRO A 38 -4.93 5.51 -18.00
C PRO A 38 -5.11 6.88 -18.65
N ARG A 39 -4.73 7.96 -17.97
CA ARG A 39 -4.71 9.35 -18.46
C ARG A 39 -3.58 10.13 -17.80
N PRO A 40 -3.15 11.28 -18.36
CA PRO A 40 -2.19 12.16 -17.69
C PRO A 40 -2.66 12.54 -16.27
N GLY A 41 -1.78 12.36 -15.30
CA GLY A 41 -2.06 12.63 -13.89
C GLY A 41 -2.90 11.57 -13.15
N TRP A 42 -3.33 10.52 -13.82
CA TRP A 42 -4.07 9.41 -13.23
C TRP A 42 -3.13 8.24 -12.94
N THR A 43 -3.18 7.70 -11.73
CA THR A 43 -2.38 6.54 -11.34
C THR A 43 -3.23 5.53 -10.59
N GLU A 44 -3.24 4.32 -11.11
CA GLU A 44 -4.08 3.22 -10.61
C GLU A 44 -3.28 1.92 -10.51
N GLN A 45 -3.68 1.07 -9.58
CA GLN A 45 -3.23 -0.33 -9.51
C GLN A 45 -4.37 -1.26 -9.13
N ASP A 46 -4.36 -2.47 -9.69
CA ASP A 46 -5.22 -3.54 -9.24
C ASP A 46 -4.68 -4.08 -7.90
N PRO A 47 -5.45 -4.06 -6.80
CA PRO A 47 -5.04 -4.61 -5.52
C PRO A 47 -4.65 -6.09 -5.55
N GLU A 48 -5.17 -6.87 -6.49
CA GLU A 48 -4.79 -8.28 -6.67
C GLU A 48 -3.30 -8.45 -7.02
N LEU A 49 -2.70 -7.45 -7.69
CA LEU A 49 -1.25 -7.46 -7.97
C LEU A 49 -0.44 -7.45 -6.67
N TRP A 50 -0.88 -6.68 -5.67
CA TRP A 50 -0.22 -6.60 -4.37
C TRP A 50 -0.32 -7.92 -3.61
N TRP A 51 -1.50 -8.53 -3.62
CA TRP A 51 -1.72 -9.82 -2.99
C TRP A 51 -0.89 -10.92 -3.64
N ASN A 52 -0.94 -11.03 -4.96
CA ASN A 52 -0.20 -12.04 -5.71
C ASN A 52 1.32 -11.88 -5.53
N ALA A 53 1.84 -10.66 -5.55
CA ALA A 53 3.24 -10.38 -5.30
C ALA A 53 3.64 -10.73 -3.86
N THR A 54 2.79 -10.44 -2.88
CA THR A 54 3.00 -10.81 -1.48
C THR A 54 3.08 -12.34 -1.32
N VAL A 55 2.11 -13.07 -1.86
CA VAL A 55 2.11 -14.54 -1.83
C VAL A 55 3.37 -15.11 -2.49
N LYS A 56 3.74 -14.58 -3.65
CA LYS A 56 4.93 -14.98 -4.38
C LYS A 56 6.19 -14.78 -3.54
N THR A 57 6.42 -13.56 -3.04
CA THR A 57 7.65 -13.22 -2.30
C THR A 57 7.76 -13.96 -0.97
N VAL A 58 6.66 -14.16 -0.25
CA VAL A 58 6.64 -14.97 0.97
C VAL A 58 7.01 -16.42 0.67
N ASN A 59 6.44 -17.03 -0.36
CA ASN A 59 6.77 -18.41 -0.76
C ASN A 59 8.24 -18.53 -1.17
N GLU A 60 8.79 -17.60 -1.94
CA GLU A 60 10.20 -17.61 -2.35
C GLU A 60 11.14 -17.51 -1.14
N VAL A 61 10.86 -16.61 -0.20
CA VAL A 61 11.64 -16.43 1.03
C VAL A 61 11.58 -17.68 1.90
N MET A 62 10.41 -18.28 2.09
CA MET A 62 10.27 -19.49 2.88
C MET A 62 10.97 -20.69 2.24
N ALA A 63 10.88 -20.84 0.93
CA ALA A 63 11.53 -21.93 0.20
C ALA A 63 13.07 -21.80 0.23
N SER A 64 13.61 -20.59 0.00
CA SER A 64 15.05 -20.36 -0.05
C SER A 64 15.72 -20.44 1.32
N SER A 65 15.05 -19.95 2.37
CA SER A 65 15.57 -19.95 3.74
C SER A 65 15.57 -21.34 4.40
N LYS A 66 14.71 -22.24 3.96
CA LYS A 66 14.44 -23.55 4.60
C LYS A 66 13.97 -23.43 6.06
N VAL A 67 13.58 -22.25 6.51
CA VAL A 67 13.03 -21.99 7.84
C VAL A 67 11.63 -22.60 7.92
N LYS A 68 11.32 -23.30 9.01
CA LYS A 68 9.99 -23.87 9.22
C LYS A 68 8.98 -22.75 9.51
N PRO A 69 7.76 -22.78 8.96
CA PRO A 69 6.73 -21.77 9.25
C PRO A 69 6.49 -21.56 10.75
N ALA A 70 6.56 -22.63 11.56
CA ALA A 70 6.42 -22.58 13.02
C ALA A 70 7.51 -21.75 13.74
N ASP A 71 8.65 -21.50 13.09
CA ASP A 71 9.74 -20.68 13.61
C ASP A 71 9.57 -19.19 13.28
N VAL A 72 8.65 -18.82 12.41
CA VAL A 72 8.26 -17.44 12.14
C VAL A 72 7.28 -16.99 13.24
N LYS A 73 7.69 -16.01 14.03
CA LYS A 73 6.97 -15.60 15.25
C LYS A 73 6.06 -14.39 15.03
N ALA A 74 6.36 -13.55 14.05
CA ALA A 74 5.53 -12.42 13.69
C ALA A 74 5.75 -11.98 12.24
N ILE A 75 4.77 -11.24 11.71
CA ILE A 75 4.80 -10.57 10.41
C ILE A 75 4.61 -9.07 10.67
N GLY A 76 5.55 -8.27 10.16
CA GLY A 76 5.42 -6.81 10.10
C GLY A 76 5.05 -6.39 8.69
N LEU A 77 4.12 -5.44 8.57
CA LEU A 77 3.66 -4.90 7.29
C LEU A 77 4.04 -3.43 7.17
N SER A 78 4.49 -3.06 5.99
CA SER A 78 4.66 -1.70 5.51
C SER A 78 4.11 -1.60 4.10
N GLY A 79 3.89 -0.38 3.61
CA GLY A 79 3.43 -0.22 2.23
C GLY A 79 3.21 1.23 1.84
N GLN A 80 2.83 1.43 0.57
CA GLN A 80 2.50 2.75 0.05
C GLN A 80 1.28 3.33 0.78
N MET A 81 1.38 4.62 1.08
CA MET A 81 0.34 5.35 1.80
C MET A 81 -0.78 5.83 0.86
N HIS A 82 -1.91 6.22 1.44
CA HIS A 82 -3.00 6.97 0.80
C HIS A 82 -3.68 6.29 -0.41
N GLY A 83 -3.37 5.06 -0.73
CA GLY A 83 -4.09 4.30 -1.73
C GLY A 83 -5.52 4.02 -1.27
N SER A 84 -6.52 4.22 -2.16
CA SER A 84 -7.92 3.96 -1.84
C SER A 84 -8.39 2.69 -2.54
N VAL A 85 -8.65 1.63 -1.77
CA VAL A 85 -9.21 0.36 -2.24
C VAL A 85 -10.66 0.28 -1.81
N PHE A 86 -11.56 0.15 -2.78
CA PHE A 86 -12.99 -0.01 -2.53
C PHE A 86 -13.40 -1.46 -2.79
N VAL A 87 -14.07 -2.05 -1.83
CA VAL A 87 -14.56 -3.43 -1.90
C VAL A 87 -16.07 -3.49 -1.66
N ASP A 88 -16.73 -4.46 -2.26
CA ASP A 88 -18.14 -4.75 -2.00
C ASP A 88 -18.33 -5.48 -0.66
N LYS A 89 -19.59 -5.83 -0.34
CA LYS A 89 -19.94 -6.55 0.89
C LYS A 89 -19.34 -7.96 0.97
N GLN A 90 -18.95 -8.53 -0.16
CA GLN A 90 -18.33 -9.84 -0.29
C GLN A 90 -16.80 -9.77 -0.26
N GLY A 91 -16.23 -8.56 -0.26
CA GLY A 91 -14.79 -8.33 -0.28
C GLY A 91 -14.18 -8.27 -1.69
N ASN A 92 -15.00 -8.27 -2.74
CA ASN A 92 -14.49 -8.13 -4.11
C ASN A 92 -14.08 -6.68 -4.39
N VAL A 93 -12.99 -6.50 -5.09
CA VAL A 93 -12.51 -5.18 -5.52
C VAL A 93 -13.48 -4.59 -6.54
N ILE A 94 -14.02 -3.39 -6.27
CA ILE A 94 -14.99 -2.70 -7.13
C ILE A 94 -14.29 -2.08 -8.34
N ARG A 95 -13.09 -1.56 -8.14
CA ARG A 95 -12.29 -0.90 -9.16
C ARG A 95 -10.80 -0.87 -8.77
N PRO A 96 -9.88 -0.59 -9.71
CA PRO A 96 -8.47 -0.35 -9.38
C PRO A 96 -8.32 0.75 -8.33
N ALA A 97 -7.35 0.59 -7.44
CA ALA A 97 -7.04 1.55 -6.40
C ALA A 97 -6.49 2.86 -6.99
N LEU A 98 -6.99 3.98 -6.50
CA LEU A 98 -6.41 5.30 -6.77
C LEU A 98 -5.19 5.48 -5.86
N LEU A 99 -4.03 5.78 -6.44
CA LEU A 99 -2.77 5.85 -5.69
C LEU A 99 -2.50 7.24 -5.10
N TRP A 100 -1.48 7.33 -4.26
CA TRP A 100 -1.05 8.54 -3.57
C TRP A 100 -0.59 9.67 -4.51
N ASN A 101 -0.13 9.33 -5.70
CA ASN A 101 0.33 10.26 -6.74
C ASN A 101 -0.73 10.55 -7.81
N ASP A 102 -1.98 10.10 -7.61
CA ASP A 102 -3.11 10.44 -8.48
C ASP A 102 -3.54 11.90 -8.30
N GLN A 103 -3.77 12.62 -9.41
CA GLN A 103 -4.10 14.05 -9.41
C GLN A 103 -5.53 14.35 -9.86
N ARG A 104 -6.38 13.33 -10.09
CA ARG A 104 -7.72 13.52 -10.67
C ARG A 104 -8.71 14.25 -9.78
N THR A 105 -8.52 14.25 -8.47
CA THR A 105 -9.47 14.73 -7.46
C THR A 105 -9.25 16.19 -7.05
N ALA A 106 -8.79 17.04 -7.96
CA ALA A 106 -8.57 18.46 -7.68
C ALA A 106 -9.87 19.21 -7.35
N ALA A 107 -10.95 18.92 -8.11
CA ALA A 107 -12.26 19.52 -7.87
C ALA A 107 -12.84 19.13 -6.51
N GLU A 108 -12.70 17.86 -6.12
CA GLU A 108 -13.12 17.35 -4.81
C GLU A 108 -12.33 17.99 -3.66
N CYS A 109 -11.04 18.29 -3.87
CA CYS A 109 -10.23 19.05 -2.90
C CYS A 109 -10.77 20.46 -2.68
N ASP A 110 -11.17 21.15 -3.75
CA ASP A 110 -11.74 22.49 -3.69
C ASP A 110 -13.12 22.46 -3.01
N GLU A 111 -13.95 21.47 -3.32
CA GLU A 111 -15.25 21.27 -2.70
C GLU A 111 -15.12 21.03 -1.19
N ILE A 112 -14.26 20.09 -0.75
CA ILE A 112 -13.99 19.81 0.66
C ILE A 112 -13.50 21.07 1.37
N THR A 113 -12.57 21.81 0.75
CA THR A 113 -12.01 23.04 1.32
C THR A 113 -13.08 24.10 1.50
N SER A 114 -13.95 24.29 0.51
CA SER A 114 -15.05 25.27 0.54
C SER A 114 -16.10 24.89 1.60
N ALA A 115 -16.50 23.63 1.66
CA ALA A 115 -17.46 23.13 2.64
C ALA A 115 -16.97 23.29 4.08
N ALA A 116 -15.66 23.19 4.32
CA ALA A 116 -15.04 23.41 5.63
C ALA A 116 -14.91 24.91 6.03
N GLY A 117 -15.31 25.84 5.17
CA GLY A 117 -15.14 27.27 5.41
C GLY A 117 -13.74 27.81 5.06
N GLY A 118 -13.04 27.13 4.14
CA GLY A 118 -11.73 27.51 3.61
C GLY A 118 -10.55 26.73 4.21
N ARG A 119 -9.40 26.85 3.57
CA ARG A 119 -8.19 26.07 3.90
C ARG A 119 -7.77 26.18 5.38
N LYS A 120 -7.84 27.40 5.97
CA LYS A 120 -7.45 27.60 7.38
C LYS A 120 -8.40 26.87 8.33
N ALA A 121 -9.71 26.90 8.05
CA ALA A 121 -10.72 26.20 8.85
C ALA A 121 -10.54 24.69 8.74
N LEU A 122 -10.32 24.15 7.53
CA LEU A 122 -10.06 22.74 7.31
C LEU A 122 -8.82 22.27 8.09
N ILE A 123 -7.68 22.97 7.97
CA ILE A 123 -6.46 22.62 8.71
C ILE A 123 -6.67 22.67 10.22
N LYS A 124 -7.44 23.64 10.72
CA LYS A 124 -7.79 23.72 12.15
C LYS A 124 -8.63 22.50 12.59
N MET A 125 -9.49 22.01 11.72
CA MET A 125 -10.40 20.89 12.00
C MET A 125 -9.69 19.52 11.99
N VAL A 126 -8.84 19.25 10.98
CA VAL A 126 -8.27 17.92 10.71
C VAL A 126 -6.74 17.89 10.64
N ALA A 127 -6.08 19.00 10.95
CA ALA A 127 -4.63 19.18 10.91
C ALA A 127 -3.98 19.00 9.52
N ASN A 128 -4.78 18.91 8.45
CA ASN A 128 -4.32 18.73 7.07
C ASN A 128 -5.16 19.52 6.07
N PRO A 129 -4.58 20.00 4.93
CA PRO A 129 -5.36 20.46 3.79
C PRO A 129 -5.96 19.27 3.02
N ALA A 130 -6.97 19.52 2.18
CA ALA A 130 -7.37 18.59 1.15
C ALA A 130 -6.31 18.58 0.02
N LEU A 131 -5.77 17.40 -0.30
CA LEU A 131 -4.79 17.20 -1.36
C LEU A 131 -5.18 15.98 -2.19
N THR A 132 -4.95 16.04 -3.50
CA THR A 132 -5.30 14.99 -4.47
C THR A 132 -4.70 13.62 -4.12
N GLY A 133 -3.50 13.60 -3.54
CA GLY A 133 -2.84 12.36 -3.11
C GLY A 133 -3.47 11.71 -1.87
N PHE A 134 -4.30 12.42 -1.09
CA PHE A 134 -4.89 11.91 0.15
C PHE A 134 -6.19 11.14 -0.10
N GLN A 135 -6.66 10.42 0.93
CA GLN A 135 -7.84 9.56 0.81
C GLN A 135 -9.15 10.35 0.70
N ALA A 136 -9.31 11.46 1.44
CA ALA A 136 -10.59 12.14 1.58
C ALA A 136 -11.20 12.60 0.24
N PRO A 137 -10.45 13.11 -0.76
CA PRO A 137 -11.01 13.50 -2.05
C PRO A 137 -11.17 12.33 -3.04
N LYS A 138 -10.76 11.12 -2.73
CA LYS A 138 -10.89 9.92 -3.57
C LYS A 138 -12.19 9.19 -3.25
#